data_7453e4f77e80769ae8ccb73291318098
#
_entry.id   7453e4f77e80769ae8ccb73291318098
#
_cell.length_a   1.000
_cell.length_b   1.000
_cell.length_c   1.000
_cell.angle_alpha   90.00
_cell.angle_beta   90.00
_cell.angle_gamma   90.00
#
_symmetry.space_group_name_H-M   'P 1'
#
loop_
_entity.id
_entity.type
_entity.pdbx_description
1 polymer ?
#
loop_
_entity_poly.entity_id
_entity_poly.type
_entity_poly.pdbx_seq_one_letter_code
_entity_poly.pdbx_strand_id
1 'polypeptide(L)'
;MKLNFSRKAVLLTVISLTLLLCMGLLCACDGGKTPDETPAPTDKVTDAPTEAPTDPVTEAPTDGETEAPTETPTEEITEPAETMPEDKPVNPTVLTFCDTPLNATFIEPNSAAEFSVVQDAEQGSVLKLTVADTKRISDPYVKIDYVAYMAACGLEPVAWNDCGVALVLMKVESATNTKLEMAAYNKSGAKNQTVRTEGSFKKSNTDWQYVLLPLVTEAYEGTLTELRFDFLDKPAAPGETVYIKSISFMKDKVAALKLMGTDLLNPSTATVVIPGLTGEFKFLHVTDTHVSAFSDVDQKKWTAARIQYNTARRNSFMADGLFAEERFPLLFDYADEIGADGMFLTGDLIDFPSEKNIALLYENINRVKAKSIFCLGNHDWNYADDYMTGNSVTVNRPLFNDLTNGDPYFSYAEYDGFIVAAIDNSSDVVTQETVDKFLSLYETNTPIVLLLHVPFHVDTLAPDVKKAWGNRNITMGPGAMGSDWGSVQQLYNAVCVAEDTPVVAVFTGHVHFNHEDVFPNGVPQYVTSTGYTGDCRVVTVKGEN
;
A
#
# COMPACT_ATOMS: atom_id res chain seq x y z
N MET A 1 20.65 27.98 -39.99
CA MET A 1 19.77 28.41 -38.91
C MET A 1 19.54 27.19 -37.99
N LYS A 2 20.33 27.03 -36.90
CA LYS A 2 20.26 25.89 -36.00
C LYS A 2 19.34 26.29 -34.83
N LEU A 3 18.18 25.66 -34.71
CA LEU A 3 17.24 25.82 -33.60
C LEU A 3 17.79 25.05 -32.39
N ASN A 4 18.25 25.76 -31.38
CA ASN A 4 18.59 25.20 -30.08
C ASN A 4 17.32 25.13 -29.23
N PHE A 5 16.69 23.95 -29.16
CA PHE A 5 15.66 23.71 -28.17
C PHE A 5 16.30 23.37 -26.82
N SER A 6 15.90 24.05 -25.76
CA SER A 6 16.39 23.79 -24.41
C SER A 6 15.90 22.42 -23.92
N ARG A 7 16.75 21.68 -23.20
CA ARG A 7 16.43 20.36 -22.62
C ARG A 7 15.16 20.37 -21.74
N LYS A 8 14.82 21.52 -21.14
CA LYS A 8 13.57 21.69 -20.36
C LYS A 8 12.29 21.68 -21.23
N ALA A 9 12.35 22.23 -22.44
CA ALA A 9 11.22 22.20 -23.35
C ALA A 9 10.96 20.78 -23.88
N VAL A 10 11.99 19.99 -24.12
CA VAL A 10 11.88 18.60 -24.55
C VAL A 10 11.30 17.74 -23.41
N LEU A 11 11.73 17.95 -22.16
CA LEU A 11 11.23 17.20 -21.01
C LEU A 11 9.75 17.51 -20.72
N LEU A 12 9.33 18.76 -20.78
CA LEU A 12 7.92 19.15 -20.63
C LEU A 12 7.03 18.60 -21.75
N THR A 13 7.53 18.55 -22.98
CA THR A 13 6.81 17.98 -24.12
C THR A 13 6.69 16.46 -24.00
N VAL A 14 7.70 15.78 -23.51
CA VAL A 14 7.65 14.32 -23.26
C VAL A 14 6.67 13.99 -22.13
N ILE A 15 6.70 14.74 -21.02
CA ILE A 15 5.77 14.55 -19.89
C ILE A 15 4.32 14.82 -20.33
N SER A 16 4.07 15.89 -21.11
CA SER A 16 2.73 16.18 -21.64
C SER A 16 2.26 15.15 -22.67
N LEU A 17 3.17 14.59 -23.48
CA LEU A 17 2.84 13.52 -24.44
C LEU A 17 2.57 12.19 -23.74
N THR A 18 3.31 11.89 -22.67
CA THR A 18 3.09 10.67 -21.87
C THR A 18 1.77 10.74 -21.11
N LEU A 19 1.42 11.88 -20.53
CA LEU A 19 0.11 12.11 -19.92
C LEU A 19 -1.05 12.05 -20.93
N LEU A 20 -0.87 12.60 -22.15
CA LEU A 20 -1.88 12.48 -23.21
C LEU A 20 -1.99 11.05 -23.77
N LEU A 21 -0.90 10.29 -23.86
CA LEU A 21 -0.96 8.87 -24.25
C LEU A 21 -1.61 8.02 -23.15
N CYS A 22 -1.34 8.28 -21.88
CA CYS A 22 -2.02 7.60 -20.78
C CYS A 22 -3.52 7.93 -20.74
N MET A 23 -3.91 9.18 -21.02
CA MET A 23 -5.31 9.55 -21.16
C MET A 23 -5.96 9.00 -22.44
N GLY A 24 -5.21 8.85 -23.53
CA GLY A 24 -5.72 8.32 -24.82
C GLY A 24 -5.92 6.81 -24.84
N LEU A 25 -5.13 6.03 -24.10
CA LEU A 25 -5.27 4.57 -24.01
C LEU A 25 -6.41 4.14 -23.05
N LEU A 26 -6.85 5.02 -22.18
CA LEU A 26 -8.04 4.80 -21.33
C LEU A 26 -9.37 5.05 -22.07
N CYS A 27 -9.34 5.57 -23.30
CA CYS A 27 -10.52 5.87 -24.12
C CYS A 27 -10.88 4.78 -25.16
N ALA A 28 -10.25 3.61 -25.14
CA ALA A 28 -10.45 2.57 -26.14
C ALA A 28 -11.44 1.45 -25.73
N CYS A 29 -12.38 1.73 -24.86
CA CYS A 29 -13.49 0.82 -24.54
C CYS A 29 -14.82 1.46 -24.93
N ASP A 30 -15.02 1.71 -26.23
CA ASP A 30 -16.34 1.97 -26.78
C ASP A 30 -16.48 1.20 -28.10
N GLY A 31 -17.46 0.30 -28.18
CA GLY A 31 -17.74 -0.42 -29.41
C GLY A 31 -18.33 -1.81 -29.21
N GLY A 32 -19.58 -1.87 -28.74
CA GLY A 32 -20.36 -3.10 -28.66
C GLY A 32 -20.46 -3.83 -29.99
N LYS A 33 -20.16 -5.10 -30.01
CA LYS A 33 -20.68 -6.11 -30.94
C LYS A 33 -21.04 -7.35 -30.15
N THR A 34 -22.33 -7.67 -30.18
CA THR A 34 -22.89 -8.93 -29.70
C THR A 34 -22.22 -10.13 -30.36
N PRO A 35 -21.82 -11.16 -29.60
CA PRO A 35 -21.49 -12.45 -30.18
C PRO A 35 -22.75 -13.29 -30.38
N ASP A 36 -22.82 -13.88 -31.57
CA ASP A 36 -23.80 -14.85 -32.04
C ASP A 36 -23.80 -16.14 -31.20
N GLU A 37 -24.96 -16.70 -30.98
CA GLU A 37 -25.18 -17.94 -30.25
C GLU A 37 -24.57 -19.14 -31.00
N THR A 38 -23.78 -19.95 -30.31
CA THR A 38 -23.40 -21.29 -30.78
C THR A 38 -23.61 -22.31 -29.66
N PRO A 39 -24.18 -23.49 -29.96
CA PRO A 39 -24.81 -24.37 -28.98
C PRO A 39 -23.81 -25.25 -28.23
N ALA A 40 -24.22 -25.65 -27.02
CA ALA A 40 -23.52 -26.53 -26.09
C ALA A 40 -23.24 -27.94 -26.65
N PRO A 41 -22.15 -28.59 -26.24
CA PRO A 41 -21.97 -30.03 -26.37
C PRO A 41 -22.36 -30.75 -25.07
N THR A 42 -23.11 -31.81 -25.28
CA THR A 42 -23.63 -32.78 -24.31
C THR A 42 -22.57 -33.71 -23.71
N ASP A 43 -22.76 -33.98 -22.43
CA ASP A 43 -22.42 -35.15 -21.58
C ASP A 43 -21.37 -36.18 -22.03
N LYS A 44 -20.44 -36.46 -21.11
CA LYS A 44 -20.14 -37.84 -20.68
C LYS A 44 -19.58 -37.89 -19.25
N VAL A 45 -20.37 -38.59 -18.43
CA VAL A 45 -20.06 -39.12 -17.10
C VAL A 45 -19.00 -40.22 -17.22
N THR A 46 -18.00 -40.25 -16.35
CA THR A 46 -17.33 -41.49 -15.89
C THR A 46 -16.75 -41.33 -14.48
N ASP A 47 -17.29 -42.11 -13.63
CA ASP A 47 -16.89 -42.77 -12.38
C ASP A 47 -15.64 -42.33 -11.59
N ALA A 48 -15.91 -42.18 -10.29
CA ALA A 48 -14.96 -42.09 -9.18
C ALA A 48 -14.26 -43.45 -8.88
N PRO A 49 -13.14 -43.40 -8.18
CA PRO A 49 -13.01 -44.33 -7.05
C PRO A 49 -12.67 -43.67 -5.71
N THR A 50 -13.35 -44.20 -4.73
CA THR A 50 -13.23 -44.14 -3.29
C THR A 50 -11.86 -44.66 -2.83
N GLU A 51 -11.22 -43.99 -1.86
CA GLU A 51 -10.64 -44.60 -0.67
C GLU A 51 -10.01 -43.56 0.25
N ALA A 52 -10.42 -43.53 1.49
CA ALA A 52 -9.84 -42.79 2.59
C ALA A 52 -8.78 -43.64 3.31
N PRO A 53 -7.78 -43.07 3.91
CA PRO A 53 -7.06 -43.73 5.01
C PRO A 53 -7.32 -43.06 6.36
N THR A 54 -7.47 -43.94 7.31
CA THR A 54 -7.70 -43.83 8.73
C THR A 54 -6.56 -43.18 9.52
N ASP A 55 -6.97 -42.46 10.59
CA ASP A 55 -6.15 -41.89 11.66
C ASP A 55 -5.33 -42.91 12.46
N PRO A 56 -4.27 -42.43 13.15
CA PRO A 56 -4.01 -42.93 14.48
C PRO A 56 -4.02 -41.85 15.57
N VAL A 57 -4.76 -42.16 16.59
CA VAL A 57 -4.84 -41.56 17.92
C VAL A 57 -3.48 -41.56 18.60
N THR A 58 -3.08 -40.45 19.22
CA THR A 58 -2.02 -40.47 20.23
C THR A 58 -2.40 -39.60 21.43
N GLU A 59 -2.20 -40.23 22.58
CA GLU A 59 -2.60 -39.86 23.93
C GLU A 59 -1.99 -38.56 24.48
N ALA A 60 -2.70 -37.94 25.43
CA ALA A 60 -2.29 -36.81 26.24
C ALA A 60 -1.34 -37.25 27.40
N PRO A 61 -0.43 -36.43 27.83
CA PRO A 61 0.20 -36.57 29.13
C PRO A 61 -0.37 -35.61 30.19
N THR A 62 -0.44 -36.16 31.36
CA THR A 62 -0.94 -35.70 32.64
C THR A 62 -0.13 -34.58 33.30
N ASP A 63 -0.82 -33.88 34.19
CA ASP A 63 -0.46 -32.82 35.13
C ASP A 63 0.89 -32.93 35.86
N GLY A 64 1.54 -31.78 36.00
CA GLY A 64 2.66 -31.53 36.92
C GLY A 64 2.42 -30.26 37.73
N GLU A 65 2.36 -30.39 39.04
CA GLU A 65 2.14 -29.38 40.05
C GLU A 65 3.18 -28.23 40.01
N THR A 66 2.72 -27.01 40.23
CA THR A 66 3.57 -25.80 40.31
C THR A 66 3.66 -25.35 41.77
N GLU A 67 4.86 -25.35 42.30
CA GLU A 67 5.23 -24.72 43.58
C GLU A 67 5.38 -23.20 43.42
N ALA A 68 4.90 -22.44 44.40
CA ALA A 68 4.99 -20.98 44.50
C ALA A 68 6.40 -20.52 44.92
N PRO A 69 6.90 -19.40 44.37
CA PRO A 69 8.18 -18.86 44.84
C PRO A 69 8.01 -17.90 46.03
N THR A 70 8.91 -18.09 46.97
CA THR A 70 9.13 -17.32 48.21
C THR A 70 9.63 -15.92 47.93
N GLU A 71 9.10 -14.93 48.63
CA GLU A 71 9.55 -13.54 48.61
C GLU A 71 10.95 -13.36 49.20
N THR A 72 11.81 -12.62 48.51
CA THR A 72 13.12 -12.17 49.01
C THR A 72 13.13 -10.65 49.18
N PRO A 73 13.79 -10.10 50.23
CA PRO A 73 13.63 -8.70 50.64
C PRO A 73 14.28 -7.70 49.67
N THR A 74 13.62 -6.57 49.50
CA THR A 74 14.05 -5.42 48.70
C THR A 74 15.27 -4.73 49.33
N GLU A 75 16.42 -4.79 48.67
CA GLU A 75 17.53 -3.86 48.91
C GLU A 75 17.29 -2.55 48.15
N GLU A 76 17.42 -1.45 48.89
CA GLU A 76 17.34 -0.09 48.41
C GLU A 76 18.53 0.24 47.51
N ILE A 77 18.34 0.19 46.18
CA ILE A 77 19.36 0.57 45.19
C ILE A 77 19.33 2.08 45.05
N THR A 78 20.33 2.75 45.62
CA THR A 78 20.69 4.12 45.28
C THR A 78 21.10 4.18 43.81
N GLU A 79 20.31 4.89 42.99
CA GLU A 79 20.63 5.17 41.59
C GLU A 79 22.00 5.86 41.47
N PRO A 80 22.95 5.34 40.67
CA PRO A 80 24.13 6.11 40.30
C PRO A 80 23.71 7.25 39.38
N ALA A 81 24.26 8.45 39.60
CA ALA A 81 24.08 9.60 38.74
C ALA A 81 24.26 9.17 37.27
N GLU A 82 23.25 9.40 36.44
CA GLU A 82 23.29 9.17 34.99
C GLU A 82 24.47 9.96 34.42
N THR A 83 25.57 9.30 34.15
CA THR A 83 26.57 9.78 33.20
C THR A 83 25.92 9.68 31.83
N MET A 84 25.72 10.83 31.16
CA MET A 84 25.30 10.89 29.76
C MET A 84 26.07 9.85 28.96
N PRO A 85 25.40 8.99 28.19
CA PRO A 85 26.08 7.98 27.38
C PRO A 85 27.03 8.66 26.40
N GLU A 86 28.27 8.21 26.31
CA GLU A 86 29.13 8.56 25.19
C GLU A 86 28.38 8.23 23.90
N ASP A 87 28.17 9.22 23.01
CA ASP A 87 27.46 9.13 21.73
C ASP A 87 28.18 8.23 20.71
N LYS A 88 28.61 7.05 21.10
CA LYS A 88 29.18 6.06 20.16
C LYS A 88 28.06 5.32 19.46
N PRO A 89 28.11 5.19 18.12
CA PRO A 89 27.13 4.39 17.41
C PRO A 89 27.19 2.94 17.94
N VAL A 90 26.05 2.48 18.42
CA VAL A 90 25.85 1.11 18.92
C VAL A 90 25.18 0.21 17.87
N ASN A 91 24.83 0.77 16.71
CA ASN A 91 24.10 0.11 15.66
C ASN A 91 24.75 0.41 14.29
N PRO A 92 25.17 -0.60 13.51
CA PRO A 92 25.78 -0.39 12.19
C PRO A 92 24.85 0.31 11.18
N THR A 93 23.53 0.30 11.42
CA THR A 93 22.57 0.97 10.55
C THR A 93 22.40 2.45 10.85
N VAL A 94 23.01 3.00 11.91
CA VAL A 94 22.86 4.40 12.30
C VAL A 94 24.21 5.09 12.37
N LEU A 95 24.47 5.99 11.43
CA LEU A 95 25.61 6.88 11.43
C LEU A 95 25.29 8.08 12.33
N THR A 96 26.01 8.24 13.42
CA THR A 96 25.94 9.40 14.34
C THR A 96 27.27 10.12 14.39
N PHE A 97 27.25 11.38 14.82
CA PHE A 97 28.42 12.24 14.86
C PHE A 97 28.72 12.62 16.30
N CYS A 98 29.82 12.11 16.81
CA CYS A 98 30.31 12.42 18.17
C CYS A 98 31.50 13.37 18.11
N ASP A 99 31.70 14.14 19.19
CA ASP A 99 32.83 15.05 19.32
C ASP A 99 34.13 14.29 19.60
N THR A 100 34.59 13.56 18.58
CA THR A 100 35.85 12.80 18.66
C THR A 100 36.72 13.14 17.45
N PRO A 101 38.05 12.97 17.55
CA PRO A 101 38.97 13.07 16.43
C PRO A 101 38.63 12.12 15.26
N LEU A 102 37.82 11.09 15.52
CA LEU A 102 37.34 10.13 14.53
C LEU A 102 36.64 10.81 13.34
N ASN A 103 35.76 11.78 13.59
CA ASN A 103 35.03 12.44 12.51
C ASN A 103 35.93 13.15 11.49
N ALA A 104 36.99 13.79 11.97
CA ALA A 104 37.97 14.47 11.09
C ALA A 104 38.74 13.49 10.18
N THR A 105 38.78 12.20 10.52
CA THR A 105 39.50 11.17 9.76
C THR A 105 38.65 10.56 8.65
N PHE A 106 37.33 10.49 8.85
CA PHE A 106 36.41 9.77 7.93
C PHE A 106 35.50 10.68 7.12
N ILE A 107 35.44 11.99 7.45
CA ILE A 107 34.64 12.99 6.74
C ILE A 107 35.59 13.90 5.93
N GLU A 108 35.45 13.86 4.62
CA GLU A 108 36.21 14.69 3.69
C GLU A 108 35.26 15.69 3.02
N PRO A 109 35.34 17.00 3.37
CA PRO A 109 34.58 18.04 2.68
C PRO A 109 35.22 18.37 1.32
N ASN A 110 34.38 18.72 0.35
CA ASN A 110 34.92 19.36 -0.85
C ASN A 110 35.26 20.86 -0.58
N SER A 111 35.82 21.54 -1.56
CA SER A 111 36.21 22.96 -1.42
C SER A 111 35.05 23.94 -1.20
N ALA A 112 33.79 23.47 -1.37
CA ALA A 112 32.58 24.27 -1.16
C ALA A 112 31.88 23.94 0.18
N ALA A 113 32.45 23.07 0.99
CA ALA A 113 31.86 22.64 2.26
C ALA A 113 32.87 22.79 3.41
N GLU A 114 32.36 23.17 4.57
CA GLU A 114 33.05 23.10 5.85
C GLU A 114 32.23 22.28 6.81
N PHE A 115 32.88 21.57 7.73
CA PHE A 115 32.19 20.83 8.76
C PHE A 115 32.82 21.00 10.14
N SER A 116 32.01 20.87 11.16
CA SER A 116 32.44 20.72 12.56
C SER A 116 31.42 19.90 13.34
N VAL A 117 31.84 19.29 14.44
CA VAL A 117 30.92 18.69 15.39
C VAL A 117 30.65 19.70 16.51
N VAL A 118 29.39 19.95 16.80
CA VAL A 118 28.95 20.92 17.80
C VAL A 118 27.92 20.29 18.73
N GLN A 119 27.74 20.89 19.93
CA GLN A 119 26.70 20.46 20.87
C GLN A 119 25.40 21.19 20.59
N ASP A 120 24.33 20.44 20.36
CA ASP A 120 22.96 20.92 20.30
C ASP A 120 22.25 20.66 21.62
N ALA A 121 21.37 21.56 22.06
CA ALA A 121 20.73 21.47 23.36
C ALA A 121 19.74 20.28 23.48
N GLU A 122 19.16 19.83 22.36
CA GLU A 122 18.20 18.73 22.33
C GLU A 122 18.83 17.42 21.94
N GLN A 123 19.77 17.46 20.98
CA GLN A 123 20.29 16.26 20.32
C GLN A 123 21.72 15.88 20.74
N GLY A 124 22.37 16.69 21.62
CA GLY A 124 23.75 16.45 22.00
C GLY A 124 24.71 16.72 20.83
N SER A 125 25.68 15.87 20.57
CA SER A 125 26.64 16.02 19.48
C SER A 125 25.97 15.89 18.11
N VAL A 126 26.22 16.88 17.24
CA VAL A 126 25.67 16.92 15.88
C VAL A 126 26.71 17.42 14.88
N LEU A 127 26.61 16.97 13.63
CA LEU A 127 27.45 17.45 12.53
C LEU A 127 26.87 18.77 12.01
N LYS A 128 27.63 19.85 12.12
CA LYS A 128 27.36 21.14 11.48
C LYS A 128 28.03 21.17 10.12
N LEU A 129 27.27 21.42 9.07
CA LEU A 129 27.73 21.56 7.68
C LEU A 129 27.43 22.96 7.21
N THR A 130 28.44 23.67 6.68
CA THR A 130 28.34 25.05 6.22
C THR A 130 28.87 25.16 4.79
N VAL A 131 28.18 25.96 3.97
CA VAL A 131 28.62 26.27 2.61
C VAL A 131 29.79 27.25 2.69
N ALA A 132 30.95 26.82 2.22
CA ALA A 132 32.15 27.63 2.21
C ALA A 132 32.08 28.79 1.18
N ASP A 133 32.75 29.90 1.47
CA ASP A 133 32.88 31.03 0.53
C ASP A 133 33.90 30.69 -0.56
N THR A 134 33.43 30.07 -1.65
CA THR A 134 34.26 29.74 -2.79
C THR A 134 33.77 30.42 -4.07
N LYS A 135 34.72 30.92 -4.88
CA LYS A 135 34.39 31.60 -6.14
C LYS A 135 34.01 30.67 -7.29
N ARG A 136 34.05 29.34 -7.13
CA ARG A 136 33.98 28.39 -8.27
C ARG A 136 32.96 27.29 -8.18
N ILE A 137 32.51 26.89 -7.02
CA ILE A 137 31.67 25.68 -6.83
C ILE A 137 30.52 25.99 -5.88
N SER A 138 29.31 25.88 -6.36
CA SER A 138 28.09 26.00 -5.57
C SER A 138 27.46 24.61 -5.26
N ASP A 139 28.28 23.59 -5.12
CA ASP A 139 27.91 22.17 -4.93
C ASP A 139 28.58 21.65 -3.65
N PRO A 140 28.08 22.03 -2.48
CA PRO A 140 28.69 21.65 -1.22
C PRO A 140 28.34 20.20 -0.85
N TYR A 141 29.37 19.38 -0.62
CA TYR A 141 29.19 18.03 -0.15
C TYR A 141 30.32 17.59 0.79
N VAL A 142 30.02 16.57 1.57
CA VAL A 142 31.00 15.80 2.31
C VAL A 142 31.00 14.34 1.83
N LYS A 143 32.16 13.71 1.82
CA LYS A 143 32.28 12.26 1.68
C LYS A 143 32.49 11.64 3.05
N ILE A 144 31.94 10.47 3.26
CA ILE A 144 32.05 9.71 4.49
C ILE A 144 32.56 8.31 4.12
N ASP A 145 33.78 7.98 4.57
CA ASP A 145 34.29 6.61 4.50
C ASP A 145 33.56 5.77 5.57
N TYR A 146 32.47 5.15 5.13
CA TYR A 146 31.58 4.43 6.02
C TYR A 146 32.21 3.14 6.59
N VAL A 147 33.02 2.44 5.80
CA VAL A 147 33.71 1.21 6.26
C VAL A 147 34.72 1.55 7.35
N ALA A 148 35.57 2.53 7.11
CA ALA A 148 36.57 2.95 8.09
C ALA A 148 35.92 3.50 9.36
N TYR A 149 34.82 4.25 9.23
CA TYR A 149 34.06 4.77 10.36
C TYR A 149 33.47 3.62 11.21
N MET A 150 32.81 2.65 10.59
CA MET A 150 32.22 1.50 11.31
C MET A 150 33.31 0.65 12.00
N ALA A 151 34.43 0.37 11.32
CA ALA A 151 35.55 -0.34 11.90
C ALA A 151 36.12 0.38 13.14
N ALA A 152 36.24 1.70 13.12
CA ALA A 152 36.68 2.50 14.26
C ALA A 152 35.70 2.46 15.44
N CYS A 153 34.42 2.23 15.17
CA CYS A 153 33.39 2.02 16.18
C CYS A 153 33.30 0.56 16.66
N GLY A 154 34.08 -0.35 16.07
CA GLY A 154 33.99 -1.78 16.37
C GLY A 154 32.76 -2.47 15.79
N LEU A 155 32.19 -1.90 14.72
CA LEU A 155 31.00 -2.38 14.04
C LEU A 155 31.33 -2.84 12.61
N GLU A 156 30.54 -3.76 12.07
CA GLU A 156 30.60 -4.14 10.67
C GLU A 156 29.69 -3.23 9.83
N PRO A 157 30.09 -2.89 8.59
CA PRO A 157 29.23 -2.13 7.68
C PRO A 157 27.94 -2.85 7.36
N VAL A 158 26.83 -2.10 7.23
CA VAL A 158 25.52 -2.64 6.86
C VAL A 158 25.55 -3.29 5.48
N ALA A 159 24.85 -4.41 5.34
CA ALA A 159 24.68 -5.07 4.05
C ALA A 159 23.91 -4.15 3.09
N TRP A 160 24.33 -4.10 1.82
CA TRP A 160 23.72 -3.23 0.82
C TRP A 160 22.21 -3.48 0.65
N ASN A 161 21.79 -4.74 0.71
CA ASN A 161 20.39 -5.15 0.60
C ASN A 161 19.51 -4.77 1.81
N ASP A 162 20.14 -4.37 2.92
CA ASP A 162 19.42 -3.88 4.11
C ASP A 162 19.29 -2.35 4.13
N CYS A 163 19.76 -1.67 3.07
CA CYS A 163 19.69 -0.22 2.88
C CYS A 163 18.56 0.15 1.90
N GLY A 164 17.30 -0.17 2.20
CA GLY A 164 16.14 0.22 1.36
C GLY A 164 15.85 1.71 1.40
N VAL A 165 16.15 2.36 2.53
CA VAL A 165 16.04 3.82 2.73
C VAL A 165 17.16 4.33 3.62
N ALA A 166 17.54 5.61 3.45
CA ALA A 166 18.25 6.38 4.45
C ALA A 166 17.32 7.45 5.03
N LEU A 167 17.23 7.50 6.36
CA LEU A 167 16.46 8.48 7.09
C LEU A 167 17.41 9.46 7.76
N VAL A 168 17.39 10.72 7.34
CA VAL A 168 18.28 11.78 7.84
C VAL A 168 17.53 12.62 8.85
N LEU A 169 17.99 12.64 10.12
CA LEU A 169 17.50 13.58 11.11
C LEU A 169 18.35 14.85 11.05
N MET A 170 17.73 15.96 10.65
CA MET A 170 18.41 17.21 10.38
C MET A 170 17.66 18.43 10.89
N LYS A 171 18.42 19.53 11.06
CA LYS A 171 17.89 20.88 11.34
C LYS A 171 18.53 21.88 10.39
N VAL A 172 17.74 22.85 9.94
CA VAL A 172 18.19 23.90 9.04
C VAL A 172 18.35 25.21 9.81
N GLU A 173 19.54 25.80 9.79
CA GLU A 173 19.76 27.15 10.30
C GLU A 173 19.50 28.19 9.21
N SER A 174 20.09 27.97 8.04
CA SER A 174 19.83 28.79 6.86
C SER A 174 19.98 27.99 5.57
N ALA A 175 19.06 28.17 4.63
CA ALA A 175 19.10 27.56 3.32
C ALA A 175 18.19 28.30 2.33
N THR A 176 18.67 28.46 1.08
CA THR A 176 17.88 29.05 -0.01
C THR A 176 17.09 27.98 -0.76
N ASN A 177 17.60 26.77 -0.82
CA ASN A 177 16.89 25.62 -1.42
C ASN A 177 16.36 24.65 -0.35
N THR A 178 15.63 23.62 -0.77
CA THR A 178 14.95 22.67 0.09
C THR A 178 15.34 21.23 -0.18
N LYS A 179 16.42 21.01 -0.94
CA LYS A 179 16.82 19.67 -1.36
C LYS A 179 18.18 19.28 -0.81
N LEU A 180 18.31 18.03 -0.48
CA LEU A 180 19.57 17.34 -0.24
C LEU A 180 19.68 16.14 -1.19
N GLU A 181 20.89 15.76 -1.55
CA GLU A 181 21.18 14.57 -2.35
C GLU A 181 22.17 13.67 -1.61
N MET A 182 22.01 12.37 -1.74
CA MET A 182 22.98 11.39 -1.27
C MET A 182 23.33 10.42 -2.40
N ALA A 183 24.63 10.19 -2.56
CA ALA A 183 25.12 9.08 -3.35
C ALA A 183 25.73 8.03 -2.40
N ALA A 184 25.15 6.86 -2.39
CA ALA A 184 25.64 5.71 -1.63
C ALA A 184 26.42 4.78 -2.55
N TYR A 185 27.57 4.29 -2.10
CA TYR A 185 28.49 3.49 -2.90
C TYR A 185 28.70 2.12 -2.27
N ASN A 186 28.70 1.11 -3.11
CA ASN A 186 29.22 -0.22 -2.81
C ASN A 186 30.44 -0.47 -3.71
N LYS A 187 31.61 -0.46 -3.12
CA LYS A 187 32.90 -0.73 -3.78
C LYS A 187 33.49 -2.09 -3.37
N SER A 188 32.75 -2.87 -2.59
CA SER A 188 33.19 -4.17 -2.05
C SER A 188 32.99 -5.36 -3.00
N GLY A 189 32.19 -5.19 -4.04
CA GLY A 189 31.88 -6.25 -5.01
C GLY A 189 32.74 -6.21 -6.28
N ALA A 190 32.48 -7.15 -7.20
CA ALA A 190 33.15 -7.24 -8.50
C ALA A 190 32.85 -6.03 -9.40
N LYS A 191 31.79 -5.29 -9.12
CA LYS A 191 31.40 -4.05 -9.81
C LYS A 191 31.13 -2.96 -8.78
N ASN A 192 31.67 -1.79 -9.01
CA ASN A 192 31.29 -0.60 -8.26
C ASN A 192 29.83 -0.28 -8.53
N GLN A 193 29.03 -0.17 -7.49
CA GLN A 193 27.62 0.15 -7.56
C GLN A 193 27.39 1.49 -6.87
N THR A 194 26.46 2.28 -7.40
CA THR A 194 26.13 3.61 -6.87
C THR A 194 24.64 3.84 -6.99
N VAL A 195 24.01 4.18 -5.88
CA VAL A 195 22.65 4.73 -5.85
C VAL A 195 22.71 6.21 -5.56
N ARG A 196 22.02 7.01 -6.36
CA ARG A 196 21.79 8.43 -6.09
C ARG A 196 20.35 8.64 -5.74
N THR A 197 20.11 9.41 -4.70
CA THR A 197 18.79 9.71 -4.18
C THR A 197 18.72 11.17 -3.74
N GLU A 198 17.54 11.76 -3.82
CA GLU A 198 17.29 13.11 -3.34
C GLU A 198 16.10 13.14 -2.39
N GLY A 199 16.11 14.05 -1.45
CA GLY A 199 15.02 14.32 -0.53
C GLY A 199 14.78 15.81 -0.37
N SER A 200 13.61 16.15 0.14
CA SER A 200 13.23 17.54 0.39
C SER A 200 12.95 17.77 1.86
N PHE A 201 13.37 18.93 2.37
CA PHE A 201 13.13 19.37 3.73
C PHE A 201 12.37 20.70 3.76
N LYS A 202 11.76 21.01 4.91
CA LYS A 202 11.05 22.29 5.12
C LYS A 202 12.05 23.33 5.63
N LYS A 203 12.51 24.25 4.78
CA LYS A 203 13.47 25.29 5.14
C LYS A 203 12.95 26.35 6.12
N SER A 204 11.62 26.47 6.24
CA SER A 204 10.97 27.34 7.23
C SER A 204 10.88 26.68 8.60
N ASN A 205 11.18 25.39 8.71
CA ASN A 205 11.19 24.67 9.98
C ASN A 205 12.62 24.69 10.55
N THR A 206 12.81 25.44 11.63
CA THR A 206 14.08 25.50 12.37
C THR A 206 14.21 24.38 13.41
N ASP A 207 13.16 23.56 13.57
CA ASP A 207 13.16 22.39 14.44
C ASP A 207 13.80 21.18 13.73
N TRP A 208 14.10 20.15 14.50
CA TRP A 208 14.58 18.89 13.99
C TRP A 208 13.51 18.21 13.12
N GLN A 209 13.90 17.72 11.96
CA GLN A 209 13.02 17.09 11.00
C GLN A 209 13.68 15.87 10.36
N TYR A 210 12.88 14.86 10.03
CA TYR A 210 13.34 13.73 9.23
C TYR A 210 13.21 14.01 7.74
N VAL A 211 14.21 13.54 6.99
CA VAL A 211 14.18 13.51 5.52
C VAL A 211 14.44 12.08 5.07
N LEU A 212 13.49 11.52 4.34
CA LEU A 212 13.60 10.16 3.80
C LEU A 212 14.23 10.20 2.41
N LEU A 213 15.25 9.37 2.22
CA LEU A 213 16.00 9.17 0.99
C LEU A 213 15.83 7.73 0.51
N PRO A 214 14.98 7.44 -0.47
CA PRO A 214 14.78 6.09 -0.98
C PRO A 214 16.07 5.54 -1.62
N LEU A 215 16.45 4.32 -1.29
CA LEU A 215 17.58 3.61 -1.88
C LEU A 215 17.05 2.35 -2.59
N VAL A 216 17.25 2.25 -3.89
CA VAL A 216 16.86 1.06 -4.66
C VAL A 216 18.07 0.15 -4.73
N THR A 217 18.15 -0.83 -3.83
CA THR A 217 19.33 -1.69 -3.64
C THR A 217 19.06 -3.18 -3.89
N GLU A 218 17.84 -3.57 -4.20
CA GLU A 218 17.40 -4.98 -4.30
C GLU A 218 18.22 -5.87 -5.26
N ALA A 219 18.85 -5.25 -6.27
CA ALA A 219 19.67 -5.97 -7.24
C ALA A 219 21.17 -6.00 -6.90
N TYR A 220 21.57 -5.54 -5.71
CA TYR A 220 22.95 -5.30 -5.38
C TYR A 220 23.43 -6.22 -4.25
N GLU A 221 24.71 -6.58 -4.30
CA GLU A 221 25.37 -7.43 -3.30
C GLU A 221 26.50 -6.68 -2.59
N GLY A 222 26.93 -7.17 -1.42
CA GLY A 222 28.02 -6.62 -0.63
C GLY A 222 27.54 -5.63 0.42
N THR A 223 28.38 -4.67 0.78
CA THR A 223 28.15 -3.72 1.88
C THR A 223 28.19 -2.28 1.40
N LEU A 224 27.55 -1.38 2.13
CA LEU A 224 27.73 0.06 1.99
C LEU A 224 29.18 0.43 2.34
N THR A 225 29.86 1.16 1.46
CA THR A 225 31.28 1.48 1.67
C THR A 225 31.57 2.96 1.83
N GLU A 226 30.89 3.82 1.11
CA GLU A 226 31.14 5.26 1.12
C GLU A 226 29.82 6.01 0.87
N LEU A 227 29.67 7.17 1.46
CA LEU A 227 28.62 8.12 1.17
C LEU A 227 29.21 9.41 0.59
N ARG A 228 28.56 9.99 -0.39
CA ARG A 228 28.66 11.41 -0.70
C ARG A 228 27.34 12.05 -0.31
N PHE A 229 27.39 13.02 0.57
CA PHE A 229 26.23 13.71 1.11
C PHE A 229 26.27 15.17 0.70
N ASP A 230 25.44 15.53 -0.28
CA ASP A 230 25.26 16.89 -0.79
C ASP A 230 24.14 17.52 0.07
N PHE A 231 24.54 18.17 1.16
CA PHE A 231 23.62 18.63 2.21
C PHE A 231 22.72 19.79 1.80
N LEU A 232 23.05 20.47 0.70
CA LEU A 232 22.22 21.45 0.00
C LEU A 232 22.45 21.31 -1.50
N ASP A 233 21.37 21.10 -2.27
CA ASP A 233 21.44 21.04 -3.73
C ASP A 233 21.77 22.41 -4.34
N LYS A 234 22.16 22.43 -5.60
CA LYS A 234 22.51 23.65 -6.35
C LYS A 234 21.29 24.51 -6.66
N PRO A 235 21.39 25.83 -6.59
CA PRO A 235 22.51 26.62 -6.07
C PRO A 235 22.45 26.79 -4.55
N ALA A 236 23.59 26.66 -3.87
CA ALA A 236 23.75 26.97 -2.45
C ALA A 236 24.57 28.25 -2.29
N ALA A 237 24.25 29.08 -1.30
CA ALA A 237 24.93 30.33 -1.02
C ALA A 237 25.95 30.20 0.13
N PRO A 238 27.09 30.91 0.10
CA PRO A 238 28.04 30.92 1.20
C PRO A 238 27.40 31.26 2.55
N GLY A 239 27.77 30.52 3.59
CA GLY A 239 27.23 30.67 4.94
C GLY A 239 25.92 29.94 5.22
N GLU A 240 25.27 29.36 4.21
CA GLU A 240 24.13 28.46 4.46
C GLU A 240 24.57 27.26 5.29
N THR A 241 23.74 26.88 6.27
CA THR A 241 24.12 25.92 7.31
C THR A 241 22.99 24.96 7.65
N VAL A 242 23.33 23.68 7.75
CA VAL A 242 22.47 22.61 8.25
C VAL A 242 23.18 21.82 9.33
N TYR A 243 22.39 21.16 10.18
CA TYR A 243 22.87 20.26 11.22
C TYR A 243 22.31 18.87 10.98
N ILE A 244 23.14 17.86 11.12
CA ILE A 244 22.76 16.44 10.97
C ILE A 244 23.01 15.74 12.30
N LYS A 245 21.96 15.15 12.88
CA LYS A 245 22.10 14.29 14.06
C LYS A 245 22.47 12.87 13.64
N SER A 246 21.76 12.30 12.67
CA SER A 246 21.99 10.92 12.25
C SER A 246 21.59 10.70 10.80
N ILE A 247 22.19 9.67 10.21
CA ILE A 247 21.73 9.05 8.97
C ILE A 247 21.48 7.58 9.32
N SER A 248 20.21 7.16 9.29
CA SER A 248 19.80 5.80 9.65
C SER A 248 19.49 5.02 8.37
N PHE A 249 20.14 3.90 8.16
CA PHE A 249 19.84 2.98 7.06
C PHE A 249 18.82 1.96 7.53
N MET A 250 17.75 1.82 6.81
CA MET A 250 16.65 0.91 7.14
C MET A 250 16.24 0.15 5.88
N LYS A 251 15.96 -1.14 6.04
CA LYS A 251 15.38 -1.96 4.96
C LYS A 251 13.92 -1.62 4.75
N ASP A 252 13.21 -1.43 5.85
CA ASP A 252 11.78 -1.22 5.90
C ASP A 252 11.44 0.29 5.85
N LYS A 253 10.90 0.72 4.72
CA LYS A 253 10.43 2.07 4.49
C LYS A 253 9.22 2.43 5.36
N VAL A 254 8.36 1.46 5.67
CA VAL A 254 7.20 1.65 6.54
C VAL A 254 7.66 2.05 7.94
N ALA A 255 8.66 1.35 8.49
CA ALA A 255 9.25 1.71 9.78
C ALA A 255 9.84 3.13 9.78
N ALA A 256 10.51 3.54 8.69
CA ALA A 256 11.04 4.89 8.54
C ALA A 256 9.91 5.95 8.52
N LEU A 257 8.84 5.72 7.78
CA LEU A 257 7.70 6.64 7.72
C LEU A 257 6.96 6.75 9.05
N LYS A 258 6.82 5.64 9.80
CA LYS A 258 6.27 5.66 11.17
C LYS A 258 7.12 6.52 12.11
N LEU A 259 8.47 6.42 12.03
CA LEU A 259 9.36 7.30 12.79
C LEU A 259 9.21 8.79 12.42
N MET A 260 8.83 9.09 11.17
CA MET A 260 8.54 10.46 10.74
C MET A 260 7.17 10.96 11.25
N GLY A 261 6.38 10.12 11.92
CA GLY A 261 5.02 10.45 12.36
C GLY A 261 4.03 10.53 11.19
N THR A 262 4.28 9.80 10.10
CA THR A 262 3.36 9.75 8.97
C THR A 262 2.23 8.77 9.28
N ASP A 263 0.99 9.25 9.20
CA ASP A 263 -0.18 8.39 9.23
C ASP A 263 -0.24 7.61 7.92
N LEU A 264 -0.09 6.29 7.99
CA LEU A 264 -0.03 5.42 6.82
C LEU A 264 -1.40 4.90 6.41
N LEU A 265 -2.38 4.98 7.30
CA LEU A 265 -3.78 4.61 7.07
C LEU A 265 -4.70 5.75 7.48
N ASN A 266 -5.81 5.90 6.75
CA ASN A 266 -6.82 6.94 6.92
C ASN A 266 -8.20 6.30 7.15
N PRO A 267 -8.46 5.68 8.31
CA PRO A 267 -9.70 4.98 8.54
C PRO A 267 -10.87 5.95 8.70
N SER A 268 -11.91 5.76 7.90
CA SER A 268 -13.24 6.32 8.12
C SER A 268 -14.11 5.32 8.92
N THR A 269 -15.34 5.69 9.27
CA THR A 269 -16.23 4.81 10.05
C THR A 269 -17.62 4.72 9.43
N ALA A 270 -18.30 3.58 9.62
CA ALA A 270 -19.73 3.43 9.37
C ALA A 270 -20.38 2.60 10.47
N THR A 271 -21.67 2.83 10.71
CA THR A 271 -22.45 2.02 11.65
C THR A 271 -23.67 1.48 10.92
N VAL A 272 -23.83 0.16 10.95
CA VAL A 272 -25.03 -0.54 10.46
C VAL A 272 -25.82 -0.99 11.67
N VAL A 273 -27.07 -0.53 11.78
CA VAL A 273 -27.97 -0.90 12.86
C VAL A 273 -28.95 -1.96 12.37
N ILE A 274 -28.98 -3.09 13.02
CA ILE A 274 -29.88 -4.22 12.71
C ILE A 274 -30.83 -4.41 13.89
N PRO A 275 -32.14 -4.11 13.75
CA PRO A 275 -33.11 -4.29 14.82
C PRO A 275 -33.11 -5.72 15.36
N GLY A 276 -33.00 -5.84 16.68
CA GLY A 276 -33.00 -7.14 17.36
C GLY A 276 -31.69 -7.91 17.34
N LEU A 277 -30.65 -7.43 16.68
CA LEU A 277 -29.31 -8.03 16.73
C LEU A 277 -28.77 -7.94 18.17
N THR A 278 -28.23 -9.06 18.66
CA THR A 278 -27.52 -9.12 19.94
C THR A 278 -26.01 -9.10 19.69
N GLY A 279 -25.31 -8.23 20.41
CA GLY A 279 -23.86 -8.06 20.24
C GLY A 279 -23.48 -6.94 19.27
N GLU A 280 -22.19 -6.80 19.11
CA GLU A 280 -21.56 -5.84 18.21
C GLU A 280 -20.45 -6.56 17.44
N PHE A 281 -20.40 -6.36 16.13
CA PHE A 281 -19.41 -6.93 15.24
C PHE A 281 -18.64 -5.80 14.56
N LYS A 282 -17.35 -5.96 14.39
CA LYS A 282 -16.48 -4.99 13.78
C LYS A 282 -15.87 -5.55 12.50
N PHE A 283 -15.93 -4.78 11.42
CA PHE A 283 -15.33 -5.15 10.14
C PHE A 283 -14.39 -4.06 9.66
N LEU A 284 -13.39 -4.44 8.89
CA LEU A 284 -12.58 -3.50 8.12
C LEU A 284 -12.95 -3.61 6.64
N HIS A 285 -13.49 -2.54 6.08
CA HIS A 285 -13.77 -2.44 4.65
C HIS A 285 -12.55 -1.88 3.91
N VAL A 286 -12.06 -2.64 2.95
CA VAL A 286 -10.89 -2.35 2.11
C VAL A 286 -11.27 -2.57 0.65
N THR A 287 -10.89 -1.65 -0.21
CA THR A 287 -11.16 -1.67 -1.64
C THR A 287 -10.05 -0.95 -2.41
N ASP A 288 -9.94 -1.19 -3.71
CA ASP A 288 -9.09 -0.43 -4.64
C ASP A 288 -7.65 -0.22 -4.13
N THR A 289 -7.04 -1.30 -3.66
CA THR A 289 -5.64 -1.27 -3.21
C THR A 289 -4.66 -1.31 -4.38
N HIS A 290 -5.09 -1.79 -5.55
CA HIS A 290 -4.33 -1.83 -6.81
C HIS A 290 -2.89 -2.28 -6.64
N VAL A 291 -2.66 -3.36 -5.89
CA VAL A 291 -1.32 -3.95 -5.76
C VAL A 291 -0.79 -4.28 -7.14
N SER A 292 0.35 -3.68 -7.51
CA SER A 292 0.88 -3.69 -8.87
C SER A 292 2.27 -4.32 -8.96
N ALA A 293 2.57 -5.25 -8.05
CA ALA A 293 3.84 -5.95 -8.02
C ALA A 293 3.95 -7.02 -9.13
N PHE A 294 5.16 -7.27 -9.56
CA PHE A 294 5.49 -8.35 -10.48
C PHE A 294 6.95 -8.77 -10.31
N SER A 295 7.25 -10.01 -10.65
CA SER A 295 8.56 -10.63 -10.52
C SER A 295 9.26 -10.77 -11.89
N ASP A 296 10.53 -11.15 -11.87
CA ASP A 296 11.25 -11.56 -13.11
C ASP A 296 10.60 -12.76 -13.79
N VAL A 297 9.89 -13.62 -13.03
CA VAL A 297 9.14 -14.76 -13.59
C VAL A 297 7.95 -14.26 -14.38
N ASP A 298 7.21 -13.29 -13.86
CA ASP A 298 6.11 -12.64 -14.57
C ASP A 298 6.61 -11.96 -15.84
N GLN A 299 7.68 -11.16 -15.75
CA GLN A 299 8.24 -10.42 -16.88
C GLN A 299 8.71 -11.34 -18.03
N LYS A 300 9.24 -12.52 -17.71
CA LYS A 300 9.64 -13.50 -18.75
C LYS A 300 8.48 -14.03 -19.59
N LYS A 301 7.25 -13.94 -19.08
CA LYS A 301 6.02 -14.35 -19.77
C LYS A 301 5.36 -13.23 -20.54
N TRP A 302 5.80 -11.98 -20.34
CA TRP A 302 5.13 -10.77 -20.83
C TRP A 302 5.84 -10.19 -22.06
N THR A 303 5.08 -9.47 -22.86
CA THR A 303 5.61 -8.60 -23.91
C THR A 303 6.28 -7.37 -23.30
N ALA A 304 7.20 -6.76 -24.04
CA ALA A 304 7.83 -5.51 -23.61
C ALA A 304 6.79 -4.38 -23.35
N ALA A 305 5.72 -4.33 -24.15
CA ALA A 305 4.63 -3.37 -23.98
C ALA A 305 3.88 -3.60 -22.66
N ARG A 306 3.57 -4.86 -22.29
CA ARG A 306 2.94 -5.22 -21.02
C ARG A 306 3.84 -4.85 -19.84
N ILE A 307 5.14 -5.14 -19.93
CA ILE A 307 6.11 -4.74 -18.88
C ILE A 307 6.10 -3.22 -18.69
N GLN A 308 6.19 -2.46 -19.79
CA GLN A 308 6.16 -0.99 -19.72
C GLN A 308 4.87 -0.46 -19.12
N TYR A 309 3.72 -1.01 -19.53
CA TYR A 309 2.41 -0.62 -19.01
C TYR A 309 2.31 -0.91 -17.51
N ASN A 310 2.60 -2.14 -17.08
CA ASN A 310 2.48 -2.54 -15.68
C ASN A 310 3.47 -1.78 -14.78
N THR A 311 4.67 -1.45 -15.28
CA THR A 311 5.62 -0.57 -14.57
C THR A 311 5.03 0.84 -14.38
N ALA A 312 4.39 1.40 -15.40
CA ALA A 312 3.73 2.70 -15.29
C ALA A 312 2.54 2.65 -14.30
N ARG A 313 1.76 1.56 -14.30
CA ARG A 313 0.67 1.32 -13.34
C ARG A 313 1.21 1.28 -11.91
N ARG A 314 2.24 0.48 -11.63
CA ARG A 314 2.88 0.41 -10.32
C ARG A 314 3.29 1.80 -9.80
N ASN A 315 3.89 2.62 -10.67
CA ASN A 315 4.31 3.97 -10.30
C ASN A 315 3.11 4.92 -10.05
N SER A 316 1.98 4.71 -10.71
CA SER A 316 0.77 5.53 -10.53
C SER A 316 0.02 5.24 -9.22
N PHE A 317 0.22 4.06 -8.63
CA PHE A 317 -0.33 3.65 -7.33
C PHE A 317 0.66 3.79 -6.18
N MET A 318 1.54 4.76 -6.27
CA MET A 318 2.43 5.16 -5.17
C MET A 318 1.83 6.37 -4.45
N ALA A 319 1.68 6.27 -3.14
CA ALA A 319 1.23 7.37 -2.28
C ALA A 319 2.13 7.48 -1.04
N ASP A 320 2.47 8.70 -0.63
CA ASP A 320 3.35 9.00 0.53
C ASP A 320 4.68 8.24 0.49
N GLY A 321 5.20 8.04 -0.72
CA GLY A 321 6.45 7.32 -0.94
C GLY A 321 6.35 5.79 -0.83
N LEU A 322 5.18 5.21 -0.58
CA LEU A 322 4.94 3.77 -0.58
C LEU A 322 4.25 3.33 -1.88
N PHE A 323 4.71 2.23 -2.45
CA PHE A 323 3.95 1.51 -3.45
C PHE A 323 2.74 0.80 -2.83
N ALA A 324 1.76 0.47 -3.65
CA ALA A 324 0.56 -0.25 -3.20
C ALA A 324 0.91 -1.56 -2.47
N GLU A 325 1.87 -2.33 -2.97
CA GLU A 325 2.32 -3.58 -2.35
C GLU A 325 3.04 -3.40 -1.01
N GLU A 326 3.59 -2.22 -0.72
CA GLU A 326 4.21 -1.90 0.58
C GLU A 326 3.13 -1.49 1.61
N ARG A 327 2.03 -0.89 1.16
CA ARG A 327 0.92 -0.46 2.02
C ARG A 327 -0.09 -1.56 2.28
N PHE A 328 -0.31 -2.45 1.33
CA PHE A 328 -1.31 -3.50 1.38
C PHE A 328 -1.28 -4.34 2.67
N PRO A 329 -0.11 -4.84 3.13
CA PRO A 329 -0.04 -5.58 4.40
C PRO A 329 -0.52 -4.79 5.61
N LEU A 330 -0.34 -3.47 5.62
CA LEU A 330 -0.72 -2.62 6.77
C LEU A 330 -2.22 -2.60 7.02
N LEU A 331 -3.04 -2.74 5.97
CA LEU A 331 -4.49 -2.83 6.09
C LEU A 331 -4.92 -4.09 6.83
N PHE A 332 -4.25 -5.21 6.59
CA PHE A 332 -4.50 -6.48 7.28
C PHE A 332 -3.96 -6.45 8.72
N ASP A 333 -2.78 -5.84 8.94
CA ASP A 333 -2.27 -5.61 10.30
C ASP A 333 -3.23 -4.75 11.12
N TYR A 334 -3.83 -3.73 10.50
CA TYR A 334 -4.82 -2.87 11.13
C TYR A 334 -6.12 -3.60 11.46
N ALA A 335 -6.58 -4.53 10.60
CA ALA A 335 -7.73 -5.37 10.91
C ALA A 335 -7.49 -6.21 12.19
N ASP A 336 -6.30 -6.78 12.34
CA ASP A 336 -5.91 -7.51 13.56
C ASP A 336 -5.76 -6.57 14.77
N GLU A 337 -5.22 -5.36 14.58
CA GLU A 337 -5.04 -4.34 15.62
C GLU A 337 -6.37 -3.89 16.22
N ILE A 338 -7.37 -3.62 15.38
CA ILE A 338 -8.71 -3.21 15.83
C ILE A 338 -9.56 -4.37 16.32
N GLY A 339 -9.08 -5.61 16.21
CA GLY A 339 -9.82 -6.82 16.56
C GLY A 339 -11.05 -7.02 15.68
N ALA A 340 -10.90 -6.89 14.35
CA ALA A 340 -12.00 -7.07 13.42
C ALA A 340 -12.50 -8.53 13.41
N ASP A 341 -13.82 -8.72 13.40
CA ASP A 341 -14.48 -10.01 13.25
C ASP A 341 -14.44 -10.50 11.79
N GLY A 342 -14.33 -9.56 10.85
CA GLY A 342 -14.23 -9.85 9.42
C GLY A 342 -13.66 -8.68 8.62
N MET A 343 -13.32 -8.95 7.36
CA MET A 343 -12.93 -7.95 6.38
C MET A 343 -13.91 -7.95 5.21
N PHE A 344 -14.39 -6.78 4.81
CA PHE A 344 -15.13 -6.55 3.58
C PHE A 344 -14.12 -6.16 2.50
N LEU A 345 -13.89 -7.03 1.53
CA LEU A 345 -12.93 -6.81 0.44
C LEU A 345 -13.72 -6.62 -0.86
N THR A 346 -13.89 -5.36 -1.28
CA THR A 346 -14.77 -5.03 -2.40
C THR A 346 -14.04 -4.77 -3.72
N GLY A 347 -13.03 -5.58 -4.01
CA GLY A 347 -12.39 -5.67 -5.32
C GLY A 347 -11.32 -4.63 -5.62
N ASP A 348 -10.71 -4.80 -6.81
CA ASP A 348 -9.52 -4.07 -7.26
C ASP A 348 -8.40 -4.10 -6.22
N LEU A 349 -8.28 -5.26 -5.52
CA LEU A 349 -7.21 -5.45 -4.54
C LEU A 349 -5.85 -5.57 -5.24
N ILE A 350 -5.83 -6.17 -6.43
CA ILE A 350 -4.67 -6.18 -7.30
C ILE A 350 -5.00 -5.48 -8.63
N ASP A 351 -3.98 -4.88 -9.25
CA ASP A 351 -4.18 -4.12 -10.50
C ASP A 351 -4.14 -5.01 -11.75
N PHE A 352 -3.61 -6.19 -11.63
CA PHE A 352 -3.57 -7.25 -12.66
C PHE A 352 -3.13 -8.58 -12.03
N PRO A 353 -3.55 -9.74 -12.59
CA PRO A 353 -3.33 -11.05 -11.98
C PRO A 353 -1.93 -11.63 -12.29
N SER A 354 -0.84 -10.91 -11.90
CA SER A 354 0.51 -11.49 -11.91
C SER A 354 0.65 -12.57 -10.84
N GLU A 355 1.59 -13.51 -11.03
CA GLU A 355 1.87 -14.52 -9.99
C GLU A 355 2.29 -13.85 -8.67
N LYS A 356 3.05 -12.75 -8.75
CA LYS A 356 3.46 -12.00 -7.57
C LYS A 356 2.28 -11.35 -6.85
N ASN A 357 1.35 -10.72 -7.57
CA ASN A 357 0.16 -10.10 -6.99
C ASN A 357 -0.76 -11.13 -6.35
N ILE A 358 -1.02 -12.24 -7.04
CA ILE A 358 -1.82 -13.36 -6.51
C ILE A 358 -1.18 -13.90 -5.22
N ALA A 359 0.14 -14.12 -5.21
CA ALA A 359 0.84 -14.59 -4.02
C ALA A 359 0.70 -13.61 -2.83
N LEU A 360 0.89 -12.30 -3.07
CA LEU A 360 0.72 -11.27 -2.03
C LEU A 360 -0.71 -11.19 -1.50
N LEU A 361 -1.70 -11.33 -2.38
CA LEU A 361 -3.12 -11.33 -1.99
C LEU A 361 -3.41 -12.51 -1.05
N TYR A 362 -3.05 -13.72 -1.47
CA TYR A 362 -3.26 -14.92 -0.66
C TYR A 362 -2.47 -14.90 0.66
N GLU A 363 -1.21 -14.44 0.63
CA GLU A 363 -0.37 -14.32 1.82
C GLU A 363 -1.06 -13.45 2.88
N ASN A 364 -1.58 -12.28 2.50
CA ASN A 364 -2.18 -11.34 3.45
C ASN A 364 -3.56 -11.82 3.92
N ILE A 365 -4.41 -12.33 3.04
CA ILE A 365 -5.73 -12.88 3.43
C ILE A 365 -5.57 -14.08 4.37
N ASN A 366 -4.62 -14.98 4.11
CA ASN A 366 -4.45 -16.18 4.92
C ASN A 366 -3.80 -15.93 6.29
N ARG A 367 -3.04 -14.83 6.46
CA ARG A 367 -2.39 -14.52 7.74
C ARG A 367 -3.27 -13.74 8.71
N VAL A 368 -4.27 -13.02 8.24
CA VAL A 368 -5.16 -12.23 9.08
C VAL A 368 -6.13 -13.13 9.85
N LYS A 369 -6.43 -12.78 11.10
CA LYS A 369 -7.37 -13.54 11.94
C LYS A 369 -8.83 -13.34 11.54
N ALA A 370 -9.14 -12.14 11.06
CA ALA A 370 -10.47 -11.78 10.61
C ALA A 370 -10.88 -12.57 9.37
N LYS A 371 -12.12 -13.06 9.31
CA LYS A 371 -12.64 -13.75 8.14
C LYS A 371 -12.81 -12.77 6.98
N SER A 372 -12.15 -13.01 5.86
CA SER A 372 -12.31 -12.20 4.67
C SER A 372 -13.53 -12.62 3.85
N ILE A 373 -14.35 -11.64 3.45
CA ILE A 373 -15.43 -11.79 2.49
C ILE A 373 -15.08 -10.92 1.28
N PHE A 374 -14.94 -11.54 0.12
CA PHE A 374 -14.36 -10.94 -1.06
C PHE A 374 -15.29 -10.99 -2.26
N CYS A 375 -15.47 -9.84 -2.94
CA CYS A 375 -15.97 -9.79 -4.31
C CYS A 375 -14.89 -9.23 -5.24
N LEU A 376 -14.86 -9.69 -6.49
CA LEU A 376 -13.87 -9.26 -7.47
C LEU A 376 -14.14 -7.82 -7.95
N GLY A 377 -13.05 -7.08 -8.17
CA GLY A 377 -13.05 -5.86 -8.97
C GLY A 377 -12.57 -6.15 -10.41
N ASN A 378 -12.74 -5.19 -11.30
CA ASN A 378 -12.44 -5.41 -12.71
C ASN A 378 -10.93 -5.53 -13.00
N HIS A 379 -10.07 -5.02 -12.13
CA HIS A 379 -8.62 -5.17 -12.25
C HIS A 379 -8.12 -6.52 -11.74
N ASP A 380 -8.77 -7.13 -10.75
CA ASP A 380 -8.29 -8.35 -10.12
C ASP A 380 -8.02 -9.47 -11.13
N TRP A 381 -8.85 -9.62 -12.15
CA TRP A 381 -8.80 -10.72 -13.12
C TRP A 381 -8.45 -10.30 -14.55
N ASN A 382 -8.16 -9.02 -14.79
CA ASN A 382 -7.86 -8.48 -16.12
C ASN A 382 -6.42 -7.95 -16.24
N TYR A 383 -5.82 -8.14 -17.41
CA TYR A 383 -4.73 -7.30 -17.90
C TYR A 383 -5.29 -6.26 -18.86
N ALA A 384 -4.65 -5.10 -18.96
CA ALA A 384 -5.13 -4.03 -19.84
C ALA A 384 -5.15 -4.42 -21.33
N ASP A 385 -4.22 -5.27 -21.76
CA ASP A 385 -4.13 -5.78 -23.13
C ASP A 385 -4.92 -7.09 -23.35
N ASP A 386 -5.63 -7.56 -22.32
CA ASP A 386 -6.47 -8.77 -22.35
C ASP A 386 -7.73 -8.54 -21.47
N TYR A 387 -8.36 -7.36 -21.65
CA TYR A 387 -9.45 -6.91 -20.79
C TYR A 387 -10.78 -7.56 -21.19
N MET A 388 -11.43 -8.22 -20.24
CA MET A 388 -12.71 -8.93 -20.39
C MET A 388 -12.77 -9.93 -21.56
N THR A 389 -11.63 -10.48 -21.96
CA THR A 389 -11.57 -11.52 -23.00
C THR A 389 -11.97 -12.88 -22.45
N GLY A 390 -12.18 -13.84 -23.35
CA GLY A 390 -12.39 -15.24 -22.94
C GLY A 390 -11.26 -15.79 -22.06
N ASN A 391 -10.01 -15.38 -22.28
CA ASN A 391 -8.88 -15.78 -21.46
C ASN A 391 -8.95 -15.19 -20.04
N SER A 392 -9.28 -13.91 -19.91
CA SER A 392 -9.48 -13.29 -18.58
C SER A 392 -10.56 -14.03 -17.77
N VAL A 393 -11.68 -14.36 -18.41
CA VAL A 393 -12.81 -15.06 -17.77
C VAL A 393 -12.44 -16.50 -17.40
N THR A 394 -11.81 -17.25 -18.31
CA THR A 394 -11.62 -18.71 -18.13
C THR A 394 -10.32 -19.10 -17.44
N VAL A 395 -9.31 -18.22 -17.42
CA VAL A 395 -8.00 -18.48 -16.83
C VAL A 395 -7.76 -17.67 -15.58
N ASN A 396 -7.98 -16.34 -15.66
CA ASN A 396 -7.60 -15.47 -14.56
C ASN A 396 -8.66 -15.45 -13.43
N ARG A 397 -9.96 -15.34 -13.76
CA ARG A 397 -11.01 -15.28 -12.73
C ARG A 397 -11.03 -16.52 -11.81
N PRO A 398 -10.83 -17.76 -12.30
CA PRO A 398 -10.75 -18.95 -11.43
C PRO A 398 -9.59 -18.93 -10.41
N LEU A 399 -8.59 -18.05 -10.57
CA LEU A 399 -7.51 -17.89 -9.57
C LEU A 399 -8.02 -17.41 -8.21
N PHE A 400 -9.25 -16.93 -8.12
CA PHE A 400 -9.87 -16.41 -6.91
C PHE A 400 -10.91 -17.36 -6.28
N ASN A 401 -11.11 -18.55 -6.84
CA ASN A 401 -12.12 -19.50 -6.36
C ASN A 401 -11.97 -19.81 -4.86
N ASP A 402 -10.74 -20.01 -4.38
CA ASP A 402 -10.50 -20.33 -2.97
C ASP A 402 -10.85 -19.17 -2.02
N LEU A 403 -10.83 -17.94 -2.53
CA LEU A 403 -11.19 -16.72 -1.76
C LEU A 403 -12.71 -16.45 -1.76
N THR A 404 -13.44 -17.11 -2.65
CA THR A 404 -14.87 -16.89 -2.89
C THR A 404 -15.73 -18.15 -2.65
N ASN A 405 -15.24 -19.08 -1.84
CA ASN A 405 -15.89 -20.36 -1.53
C ASN A 405 -16.23 -21.22 -2.78
N GLY A 406 -15.40 -21.11 -3.83
CA GLY A 406 -15.54 -21.88 -5.08
C GLY A 406 -16.39 -21.20 -6.16
N ASP A 407 -17.06 -20.08 -5.86
CA ASP A 407 -17.86 -19.31 -6.82
C ASP A 407 -17.39 -17.84 -6.88
N PRO A 408 -16.60 -17.44 -7.89
CA PRO A 408 -16.10 -16.07 -7.98
C PRO A 408 -17.18 -15.04 -8.31
N TYR A 409 -18.39 -15.46 -8.64
CA TYR A 409 -19.51 -14.56 -8.95
C TYR A 409 -20.38 -14.25 -7.75
N PHE A 410 -20.45 -15.20 -6.78
CA PHE A 410 -21.30 -15.06 -5.61
C PHE A 410 -20.74 -15.85 -4.42
N SER A 411 -20.61 -15.19 -3.29
CA SER A 411 -20.27 -15.85 -2.03
C SER A 411 -20.97 -15.18 -0.85
N TYR A 412 -21.08 -15.86 0.27
CA TYR A 412 -21.58 -15.25 1.49
C TYR A 412 -20.97 -15.89 2.74
N ALA A 413 -21.10 -15.18 3.84
CA ALA A 413 -20.73 -15.63 5.17
C ALA A 413 -21.88 -15.35 6.14
N GLU A 414 -22.20 -16.32 7.00
CA GLU A 414 -23.19 -16.19 8.06
C GLU A 414 -22.51 -15.71 9.35
N TYR A 415 -23.14 -14.77 10.01
CA TYR A 415 -22.85 -14.29 11.35
C TYR A 415 -24.06 -14.48 12.24
N ASP A 416 -23.89 -14.35 13.56
CA ASP A 416 -25.02 -14.49 14.48
C ASP A 416 -26.02 -13.33 14.28
N GLY A 417 -27.12 -13.61 13.61
CA GLY A 417 -28.22 -12.69 13.34
C GLY A 417 -28.16 -11.90 12.03
N PHE A 418 -27.14 -12.09 11.15
CA PHE A 418 -27.09 -11.50 9.82
C PHE A 418 -26.18 -12.25 8.86
N ILE A 419 -26.29 -11.93 7.56
CA ILE A 419 -25.47 -12.48 6.48
C ILE A 419 -24.66 -11.34 5.86
N VAL A 420 -23.41 -11.63 5.49
CA VAL A 420 -22.63 -10.78 4.59
C VAL A 420 -22.52 -11.48 3.24
N ALA A 421 -23.12 -10.91 2.20
CA ALA A 421 -23.13 -11.44 0.84
C ALA A 421 -22.24 -10.60 -0.07
N ALA A 422 -21.48 -11.24 -0.96
CA ALA A 422 -20.60 -10.62 -1.93
C ALA A 422 -21.03 -11.05 -3.34
N ILE A 423 -21.25 -10.07 -4.23
CA ILE A 423 -21.61 -10.27 -5.63
C ILE A 423 -20.53 -9.64 -6.51
N ASP A 424 -19.98 -10.41 -7.44
CA ASP A 424 -19.10 -9.86 -8.48
C ASP A 424 -19.93 -9.15 -9.54
N ASN A 425 -19.83 -7.82 -9.58
CA ASN A 425 -20.40 -6.95 -10.61
C ASN A 425 -19.33 -6.25 -11.45
N SER A 426 -18.10 -6.74 -11.39
CA SER A 426 -16.93 -6.15 -12.05
C SER A 426 -16.91 -6.28 -13.58
N SER A 427 -17.84 -7.02 -14.15
CA SER A 427 -18.05 -7.16 -15.61
C SER A 427 -19.07 -6.15 -16.17
N ASP A 428 -19.42 -5.11 -15.42
CA ASP A 428 -20.47 -4.13 -15.76
C ASP A 428 -21.89 -4.73 -15.79
N VAL A 429 -22.00 -6.03 -15.55
CA VAL A 429 -23.25 -6.78 -15.52
C VAL A 429 -23.20 -7.86 -14.43
N VAL A 430 -24.35 -8.26 -13.96
CA VAL A 430 -24.53 -9.41 -13.06
C VAL A 430 -25.35 -10.46 -13.79
N THR A 431 -24.92 -11.71 -13.78
CA THR A 431 -25.66 -12.78 -14.46
C THR A 431 -26.98 -13.08 -13.77
N GLN A 432 -27.97 -13.60 -14.49
CA GLN A 432 -29.24 -14.00 -13.89
C GLN A 432 -29.04 -15.07 -12.80
N GLU A 433 -28.15 -16.04 -13.04
CA GLU A 433 -27.82 -17.07 -12.07
C GLU A 433 -27.30 -16.48 -10.75
N THR A 434 -26.41 -15.47 -10.82
CA THR A 434 -25.89 -14.76 -9.65
C THR A 434 -27.00 -14.05 -8.88
N VAL A 435 -27.90 -13.35 -9.61
CA VAL A 435 -29.05 -12.67 -9.02
C VAL A 435 -29.99 -13.68 -8.34
N ASP A 436 -30.29 -14.81 -9.00
CA ASP A 436 -31.14 -15.86 -8.43
C ASP A 436 -30.55 -16.45 -7.14
N LYS A 437 -29.23 -16.73 -7.12
CA LYS A 437 -28.52 -17.17 -5.90
C LYS A 437 -28.62 -16.15 -4.77
N PHE A 438 -28.41 -14.87 -5.07
CA PHE A 438 -28.53 -13.80 -4.08
C PHE A 438 -29.97 -13.69 -3.55
N LEU A 439 -30.96 -13.68 -4.43
CA LEU A 439 -32.37 -13.57 -4.03
C LEU A 439 -32.87 -14.80 -3.25
N SER A 440 -32.24 -15.96 -3.38
CA SER A 440 -32.57 -17.10 -2.55
C SER A 440 -32.28 -16.87 -1.06
N LEU A 441 -31.36 -15.97 -0.72
CA LEU A 441 -31.11 -15.56 0.67
C LEU A 441 -32.30 -14.82 1.29
N TYR A 442 -33.15 -14.18 0.49
CA TYR A 442 -34.35 -13.46 0.97
C TYR A 442 -35.35 -14.40 1.67
N GLU A 443 -35.37 -15.69 1.27
CA GLU A 443 -36.25 -16.70 1.88
C GLU A 443 -35.92 -16.93 3.35
N THR A 444 -34.69 -16.60 3.80
CA THR A 444 -34.27 -16.76 5.20
C THR A 444 -34.81 -15.67 6.12
N ASN A 445 -35.27 -14.54 5.57
CA ASN A 445 -35.60 -13.30 6.30
C ASN A 445 -34.49 -12.80 7.21
N THR A 446 -33.24 -13.18 6.96
CA THR A 446 -32.06 -12.76 7.71
C THR A 446 -31.55 -11.44 7.14
N PRO A 447 -31.24 -10.43 7.96
CA PRO A 447 -30.63 -9.19 7.48
C PRO A 447 -29.35 -9.43 6.69
N ILE A 448 -29.15 -8.69 5.58
CA ILE A 448 -28.04 -8.89 4.65
C ILE A 448 -27.23 -7.58 4.55
N VAL A 449 -25.92 -7.67 4.79
CA VAL A 449 -24.95 -6.67 4.37
C VAL A 449 -24.41 -7.11 3.00
N LEU A 450 -24.57 -6.25 1.97
CA LEU A 450 -24.19 -6.57 0.61
C LEU A 450 -22.87 -5.91 0.22
N LEU A 451 -21.94 -6.67 -0.34
CA LEU A 451 -20.67 -6.22 -0.89
C LEU A 451 -20.70 -6.28 -2.41
N LEU A 452 -20.33 -5.18 -3.05
CA LEU A 452 -20.18 -5.03 -4.50
C LEU A 452 -18.90 -4.23 -4.79
N HIS A 453 -18.30 -4.41 -5.95
CA HIS A 453 -17.21 -3.53 -6.37
C HIS A 453 -17.76 -2.21 -6.94
N VAL A 454 -18.57 -2.28 -7.99
CA VAL A 454 -19.14 -1.12 -8.65
C VAL A 454 -20.37 -0.62 -7.89
N PRO A 455 -20.43 0.66 -7.48
CA PRO A 455 -21.56 1.19 -6.73
C PRO A 455 -22.82 1.28 -7.58
N PHE A 456 -23.97 1.14 -6.94
CA PHE A 456 -25.24 1.46 -7.59
C PHE A 456 -25.35 2.94 -7.90
N HIS A 457 -25.91 3.24 -9.05
CA HIS A 457 -26.13 4.61 -9.49
C HIS A 457 -27.24 5.29 -8.68
N VAL A 458 -26.90 6.44 -8.11
CA VAL A 458 -27.84 7.35 -7.42
C VAL A 458 -27.53 8.79 -7.80
N ASP A 459 -28.57 9.64 -7.77
CA ASP A 459 -28.46 11.04 -8.23
C ASP A 459 -27.44 11.86 -7.41
N THR A 460 -27.23 11.52 -6.15
CA THR A 460 -26.28 12.18 -5.24
C THR A 460 -24.82 11.79 -5.52
N LEU A 461 -24.57 10.56 -5.98
CA LEU A 461 -23.24 10.08 -6.38
C LEU A 461 -22.81 10.64 -7.75
N ALA A 462 -23.74 10.82 -8.68
CA ALA A 462 -23.45 11.21 -10.06
C ALA A 462 -22.61 12.50 -10.21
N PRO A 463 -22.81 13.59 -9.44
CA PRO A 463 -21.95 14.78 -9.49
C PRO A 463 -20.51 14.52 -9.09
N ASP A 464 -20.27 13.70 -8.08
CA ASP A 464 -18.92 13.37 -7.60
C ASP A 464 -18.20 12.46 -8.59
N VAL A 465 -18.89 11.48 -9.18
CA VAL A 465 -18.38 10.67 -10.29
C VAL A 465 -18.00 11.57 -11.46
N LYS A 466 -18.87 12.50 -11.85
CA LYS A 466 -18.59 13.44 -12.94
C LYS A 466 -17.38 14.33 -12.65
N LYS A 467 -17.21 14.76 -11.41
CA LYS A 467 -16.06 15.58 -10.97
C LYS A 467 -14.76 14.79 -11.04
N ALA A 468 -14.75 13.54 -10.58
CA ALA A 468 -13.55 12.71 -10.51
C ALA A 468 -13.19 12.06 -11.85
N TRP A 469 -14.19 11.60 -12.60
CA TRP A 469 -14.04 10.73 -13.77
C TRP A 469 -14.57 11.33 -15.08
N GLY A 470 -15.10 12.57 -15.06
CA GLY A 470 -15.68 13.22 -16.22
C GLY A 470 -17.03 12.57 -16.62
N ASN A 471 -17.19 12.27 -17.90
CA ASN A 471 -18.42 11.65 -18.40
C ASN A 471 -18.35 10.11 -18.48
N ARG A 472 -17.47 9.48 -17.70
CA ARG A 472 -17.39 8.02 -17.68
C ARG A 472 -18.61 7.44 -16.98
N ASN A 473 -19.16 6.37 -17.57
CA ASN A 473 -20.21 5.58 -16.96
C ASN A 473 -19.57 4.46 -16.14
N ILE A 474 -19.44 4.65 -14.83
CA ILE A 474 -18.72 3.75 -13.91
C ILE A 474 -19.55 3.43 -12.66
N THR A 475 -20.86 3.54 -12.75
CA THR A 475 -21.83 3.11 -11.72
C THR A 475 -22.82 2.16 -12.36
N MET A 476 -23.51 1.32 -11.61
CA MET A 476 -24.39 0.28 -12.12
C MET A 476 -25.87 0.59 -11.81
N GLY A 477 -26.78 0.27 -12.75
CA GLY A 477 -28.22 0.37 -12.56
C GLY A 477 -28.93 1.27 -13.56
N PRO A 478 -30.15 1.74 -13.28
CA PRO A 478 -30.94 2.57 -14.17
C PRO A 478 -30.21 3.86 -14.60
N GLY A 479 -30.03 4.08 -15.88
CA GLY A 479 -29.32 5.24 -16.41
C GLY A 479 -27.80 5.14 -16.40
N ALA A 480 -27.28 4.00 -16.01
CA ALA A 480 -25.84 3.72 -15.85
C ALA A 480 -25.47 2.38 -16.51
N MET A 481 -24.32 1.78 -16.13
CA MET A 481 -23.89 0.48 -16.67
C MET A 481 -24.92 -0.61 -16.38
N GLY A 482 -25.08 -1.53 -17.31
CA GLY A 482 -26.05 -2.63 -17.19
C GLY A 482 -27.51 -2.20 -17.24
N SER A 483 -27.84 -0.95 -17.58
CA SER A 483 -29.23 -0.43 -17.63
C SER A 483 -30.16 -1.25 -18.54
N ASP A 484 -29.64 -1.87 -19.59
CA ASP A 484 -30.41 -2.69 -20.53
C ASP A 484 -30.49 -4.17 -20.14
N TRP A 485 -29.86 -4.57 -19.03
CA TRP A 485 -29.82 -5.96 -18.55
C TRP A 485 -30.92 -6.20 -17.51
N GLY A 486 -31.82 -7.15 -17.79
CA GLY A 486 -32.93 -7.50 -16.89
C GLY A 486 -32.46 -7.95 -15.51
N SER A 487 -31.36 -8.69 -15.42
CA SER A 487 -30.74 -9.15 -14.15
C SER A 487 -30.24 -7.98 -13.30
N VAL A 488 -29.59 -6.96 -13.92
CA VAL A 488 -29.15 -5.75 -13.21
C VAL A 488 -30.34 -4.94 -12.70
N GLN A 489 -31.40 -4.81 -13.50
CA GLN A 489 -32.64 -4.15 -13.10
C GLN A 489 -33.32 -4.89 -11.95
N GLN A 490 -33.36 -6.23 -12.00
CA GLN A 490 -33.92 -7.05 -10.94
C GLN A 490 -33.14 -6.87 -9.63
N LEU A 491 -31.81 -6.95 -9.67
CA LEU A 491 -30.95 -6.73 -8.51
C LEU A 491 -31.13 -5.31 -7.93
N TYR A 492 -31.11 -4.29 -8.79
CA TYR A 492 -31.32 -2.91 -8.37
C TYR A 492 -32.68 -2.73 -7.68
N ASN A 493 -33.74 -3.25 -8.27
CA ASN A 493 -35.08 -3.15 -7.69
C ASN A 493 -35.16 -3.87 -6.33
N ALA A 494 -34.58 -5.06 -6.21
CA ALA A 494 -34.59 -5.83 -4.98
C ALA A 494 -33.81 -5.17 -3.84
N VAL A 495 -32.68 -4.49 -4.15
CA VAL A 495 -31.80 -3.88 -3.16
C VAL A 495 -32.17 -2.44 -2.86
N CYS A 496 -32.45 -1.64 -3.91
CA CYS A 496 -32.53 -0.18 -3.79
C CYS A 496 -33.96 0.38 -3.75
N VAL A 497 -34.97 -0.43 -4.17
CA VAL A 497 -36.36 0.05 -4.36
C VAL A 497 -37.35 -0.71 -3.48
N ALA A 498 -37.23 -2.05 -3.37
CA ALA A 498 -38.18 -2.86 -2.60
C ALA A 498 -38.18 -2.43 -1.12
N GLU A 499 -39.39 -2.14 -0.59
CA GLU A 499 -39.55 -1.70 0.81
C GLU A 499 -39.32 -2.85 1.82
N ASP A 500 -39.50 -4.08 1.38
CA ASP A 500 -39.37 -5.33 2.19
C ASP A 500 -38.03 -6.03 1.97
N THR A 501 -37.02 -5.34 1.43
CA THR A 501 -35.68 -5.89 1.25
C THR A 501 -35.05 -6.28 2.60
N PRO A 502 -34.42 -7.46 2.73
CA PRO A 502 -33.62 -7.79 3.90
C PRO A 502 -32.23 -7.13 3.88
N VAL A 503 -31.85 -6.41 2.81
CA VAL A 503 -30.58 -5.70 2.73
C VAL A 503 -30.59 -4.51 3.67
N VAL A 504 -29.61 -4.43 4.57
CA VAL A 504 -29.50 -3.37 5.59
C VAL A 504 -28.38 -2.37 5.29
N ALA A 505 -27.43 -2.72 4.45
CA ALA A 505 -26.37 -1.83 3.97
C ALA A 505 -25.69 -2.40 2.73
N VAL A 506 -25.12 -1.52 1.90
CA VAL A 506 -24.30 -1.86 0.73
C VAL A 506 -22.92 -1.21 0.88
N PHE A 507 -21.84 -1.97 0.66
CA PHE A 507 -20.46 -1.48 0.67
C PHE A 507 -19.82 -1.67 -0.70
N THR A 508 -19.15 -0.62 -1.20
CA THR A 508 -18.58 -0.61 -2.56
C THR A 508 -17.27 0.17 -2.64
N GLY A 509 -16.57 0.07 -3.78
CA GLY A 509 -15.37 0.81 -4.13
C GLY A 509 -15.44 1.47 -5.51
N HIS A 510 -14.47 1.15 -6.38
CA HIS A 510 -14.40 1.44 -7.81
C HIS A 510 -14.23 2.92 -8.22
N VAL A 511 -14.93 3.83 -7.57
CA VAL A 511 -14.92 5.26 -7.97
C VAL A 511 -13.79 6.06 -7.33
N HIS A 512 -12.97 5.46 -6.45
CA HIS A 512 -11.76 6.01 -5.86
C HIS A 512 -11.96 7.25 -4.97
N PHE A 513 -13.13 7.41 -4.35
CA PHE A 513 -13.41 8.44 -3.36
C PHE A 513 -14.45 7.97 -2.35
N ASN A 514 -14.47 8.58 -1.17
CA ASN A 514 -15.50 8.30 -0.17
C ASN A 514 -16.82 8.99 -0.53
N HIS A 515 -17.93 8.23 -0.48
CA HIS A 515 -19.29 8.75 -0.64
C HIS A 515 -20.28 7.93 0.18
N GLU A 516 -21.33 8.55 0.65
CA GLU A 516 -22.39 7.92 1.43
C GLU A 516 -23.75 8.36 0.89
N ASP A 517 -24.59 7.40 0.59
CA ASP A 517 -25.93 7.59 0.05
C ASP A 517 -26.96 6.76 0.82
N VAL A 518 -28.22 7.12 0.60
CA VAL A 518 -29.36 6.32 1.04
C VAL A 518 -30.25 6.10 -0.18
N PHE A 519 -30.55 4.83 -0.48
CA PHE A 519 -31.46 4.47 -1.57
C PHE A 519 -32.91 4.88 -1.29
N PRO A 520 -33.80 4.88 -2.30
CA PRO A 520 -35.20 5.24 -2.15
C PRO A 520 -35.95 4.49 -1.03
N ASN A 521 -35.57 3.22 -0.79
CA ASN A 521 -36.14 2.39 0.28
C ASN A 521 -35.48 2.57 1.67
N GLY A 522 -34.52 3.48 1.80
CA GLY A 522 -33.86 3.78 3.08
C GLY A 522 -32.58 2.99 3.35
N VAL A 523 -32.17 2.05 2.49
CA VAL A 523 -30.93 1.28 2.65
C VAL A 523 -29.71 2.17 2.35
N PRO A 524 -28.70 2.28 3.25
CA PRO A 524 -27.50 3.06 3.00
C PRO A 524 -26.53 2.33 2.04
N GLN A 525 -25.86 3.12 1.19
CA GLN A 525 -24.69 2.72 0.39
C GLN A 525 -23.46 3.48 0.87
N TYR A 526 -22.39 2.75 1.18
CA TYR A 526 -21.09 3.27 1.58
C TYR A 526 -20.05 2.98 0.50
N VAL A 527 -19.64 4.00 -0.21
CA VAL A 527 -18.49 3.93 -1.11
C VAL A 527 -17.23 4.28 -0.33
N THR A 528 -16.21 3.44 -0.38
CA THR A 528 -14.93 3.69 0.28
C THR A 528 -13.86 4.03 -0.73
N SER A 529 -13.00 4.98 -0.40
CA SER A 529 -11.86 5.41 -1.20
C SER A 529 -10.75 4.36 -1.23
N THR A 530 -9.69 4.67 -1.94
CA THR A 530 -8.65 3.72 -2.37
C THR A 530 -7.72 3.26 -1.25
N GLY A 531 -7.55 1.96 -1.11
CA GLY A 531 -6.63 1.37 -0.15
C GLY A 531 -5.15 1.65 -0.45
N TYR A 532 -4.77 1.93 -1.72
CA TYR A 532 -3.38 2.29 -2.03
C TYR A 532 -2.96 3.65 -1.46
N THR A 533 -3.89 4.54 -1.12
CA THR A 533 -3.64 5.78 -0.38
C THR A 533 -3.70 5.60 1.14
N GLY A 534 -4.10 4.41 1.61
CA GLY A 534 -4.30 4.09 3.03
C GLY A 534 -5.74 4.27 3.50
N ASP A 535 -6.65 4.65 2.61
CA ASP A 535 -8.06 4.78 2.97
C ASP A 535 -8.67 3.40 3.23
N CYS A 536 -9.47 3.32 4.28
CA CYS A 536 -10.25 2.15 4.65
C CYS A 536 -11.44 2.60 5.51
N ARG A 537 -12.35 1.67 5.84
CA ARG A 537 -13.51 2.00 6.67
C ARG A 537 -13.71 0.97 7.77
N VAL A 538 -13.74 1.43 9.02
CA VAL A 538 -14.15 0.60 10.15
C VAL A 538 -15.67 0.57 10.21
N VAL A 539 -16.25 -0.60 10.05
CA VAL A 539 -17.69 -0.82 10.04
C VAL A 539 -18.10 -1.50 11.33
N THR A 540 -19.02 -0.89 12.07
CA THR A 540 -19.66 -1.48 13.25
C THR A 540 -21.06 -1.94 12.89
N VAL A 541 -21.34 -3.25 13.03
CA VAL A 541 -22.68 -3.82 12.89
C VAL A 541 -23.22 -4.16 14.28
N LYS A 542 -24.35 -3.57 14.67
CA LYS A 542 -24.90 -3.72 16.01
C LYS A 542 -26.42 -3.61 16.07
N GLY A 543 -27.01 -4.02 17.18
CA GLY A 543 -28.42 -3.80 17.46
C GLY A 543 -28.78 -2.36 17.79
N GLU A 544 -30.08 -2.10 17.88
CA GLU A 544 -30.59 -0.85 18.46
C GLU A 544 -30.20 -0.77 19.94
N ASN A 545 -29.76 0.39 20.40
CA ASN A 545 -29.43 0.65 21.81
C ASN A 545 -30.69 0.75 22.66
#